data_d2e0859f494276e52b1a1e34274f7b5e
#
_entry.id   d2e0859f494276e52b1a1e34274f7b5e
#
_cell.length_a   1.000
_cell.length_b   1.000
_cell.length_c   1.000
_cell.angle_alpha   90.00
_cell.angle_beta   90.00
_cell.angle_gamma   90.00
#
_symmetry.space_group_name_H-M   'P 1'
#
loop_
_entity.id
_entity.type
_entity.pdbx_description
1 polymer ?
#
loop_
_entity_poly.entity_id
_entity_poly.type
_entity_poly.pdbx_seq_one_letter_code
_entity_poly.pdbx_strand_id
1 'polypeptide(L)'
;MMHDKTTFIFAIALLASACGGLAPRGMLTPVPDAEAVGVFHVVGPGENLISICRDYGSNPQEVAELNGIEDPGLIRPGQKIFIPDVKGPLGKNNDRRVTSAAVSVKKYPGQFIWPVDGMLTSKFGIRHGRRHDGIDIGAAEGAPVHAAAAGKVLYSGDQQRGYGNLIIIRHAGGMITVYAHNKVILIKEGEKVEQGQVISRVGHTGRANGPHLHFEIRKRTKPRNPLFFLPRKP
;
A
#
# COMPACT_ATOMS: atom_id res chain seq x y z
N MET A 1 15.11 -32.49 71.54
CA MET A 1 14.42 -31.19 71.38
C MET A 1 14.87 -30.61 70.06
N MET A 2 14.10 -30.83 69.02
CA MET A 2 14.44 -30.40 67.65
C MET A 2 13.69 -29.09 67.36
N HIS A 3 14.44 -28.07 67.02
CA HIS A 3 13.87 -26.78 66.53
C HIS A 3 13.88 -26.79 65.00
N ASP A 4 12.70 -26.84 64.49
CA ASP A 4 12.43 -26.73 63.06
C ASP A 4 12.44 -25.24 62.68
N LYS A 5 13.30 -24.86 61.73
CA LYS A 5 13.39 -23.50 61.16
C LYS A 5 12.78 -23.54 59.74
N THR A 6 11.49 -23.27 59.67
CA THR A 6 10.83 -23.07 58.38
C THR A 6 11.20 -21.74 57.78
N THR A 7 12.00 -21.77 56.72
CA THR A 7 12.38 -20.59 55.93
C THR A 7 11.30 -20.30 54.90
N PHE A 8 10.56 -19.21 55.09
CA PHE A 8 9.63 -18.66 54.07
C PHE A 8 10.43 -17.98 52.99
N ILE A 9 10.44 -18.53 51.77
CA ILE A 9 10.96 -17.87 50.56
C ILE A 9 9.79 -17.12 49.94
N PHE A 10 9.84 -15.78 50.02
CA PHE A 10 8.97 -14.90 49.26
C PHE A 10 9.46 -14.88 47.80
N ALA A 11 8.74 -15.57 46.93
CA ALA A 11 8.92 -15.42 45.48
C ALA A 11 8.19 -14.17 45.03
N ILE A 12 8.97 -13.09 44.77
CA ILE A 12 8.44 -11.90 44.09
C ILE A 12 8.31 -12.26 42.62
N ALA A 13 7.09 -12.52 42.18
CA ALA A 13 6.77 -12.63 40.74
C ALA A 13 6.81 -11.23 40.13
N LEU A 14 7.88 -10.92 39.41
CA LEU A 14 7.95 -9.74 38.55
C LEU A 14 7.01 -9.97 37.36
N LEU A 15 5.81 -9.38 37.40
CA LEU A 15 4.94 -9.23 36.25
C LEU A 15 5.57 -8.18 35.31
N ALA A 16 6.40 -8.66 34.39
CA ALA A 16 6.82 -7.86 33.24
C ALA A 16 5.59 -7.67 32.34
N SER A 17 4.92 -6.55 32.49
CA SER A 17 3.89 -6.09 31.57
C SER A 17 4.57 -5.72 30.25
N ALA A 18 4.72 -6.70 29.34
CA ALA A 18 5.15 -6.46 27.99
C ALA A 18 3.98 -5.84 27.22
N CYS A 19 3.86 -4.52 27.25
CA CYS A 19 3.06 -3.76 26.28
C CYS A 19 3.78 -3.77 24.92
N GLY A 20 3.88 -4.95 24.31
CA GLY A 20 4.17 -5.09 22.90
C GLY A 20 2.88 -4.87 22.13
N GLY A 21 2.65 -3.66 21.62
CA GLY A 21 1.59 -3.39 20.66
C GLY A 21 1.81 -4.23 19.43
N LEU A 22 1.15 -5.38 19.34
CA LEU A 22 1.09 -6.18 18.11
C LEU A 22 0.38 -5.33 17.06
N ALA A 23 1.08 -4.98 15.99
CA ALA A 23 0.43 -4.43 14.80
C ALA A 23 -0.77 -5.33 14.45
N PRO A 24 -1.95 -4.76 14.16
CA PRO A 24 -3.15 -5.56 13.92
C PRO A 24 -2.86 -6.59 12.83
N ARG A 25 -2.90 -7.87 13.21
CA ARG A 25 -2.76 -9.00 12.27
C ARG A 25 -3.73 -8.83 11.12
N GLY A 26 -3.22 -8.66 9.89
CA GLY A 26 -4.02 -8.54 8.66
C GLY A 26 -3.98 -7.17 7.98
N MET A 27 -3.35 -6.13 8.54
CA MET A 27 -3.25 -4.81 7.89
C MET A 27 -2.17 -4.71 6.82
N LEU A 28 -1.15 -5.51 6.88
CA LEU A 28 -0.03 -5.54 5.95
C LEU A 28 0.28 -6.97 5.54
N THR A 29 -0.33 -7.41 4.48
CA THR A 29 0.12 -8.52 3.65
C THR A 29 -0.10 -8.10 2.21
N PRO A 30 0.85 -8.27 1.35
CA PRO A 30 2.12 -8.93 1.48
C PRO A 30 3.31 -7.96 1.54
N VAL A 31 4.48 -8.54 1.80
CA VAL A 31 5.81 -7.91 1.66
C VAL A 31 5.89 -7.18 0.30
N PRO A 32 6.47 -5.96 0.23
CA PRO A 32 6.80 -5.32 -1.05
C PRO A 32 7.48 -6.33 -1.98
N ASP A 33 7.11 -6.34 -3.25
CA ASP A 33 7.60 -7.26 -4.29
C ASP A 33 7.13 -8.73 -4.21
N ALA A 34 5.93 -9.00 -3.72
CA ALA A 34 5.30 -10.31 -3.87
C ALA A 34 5.14 -10.68 -5.36
N GLU A 35 5.33 -11.96 -5.71
CA GLU A 35 5.04 -12.44 -7.06
C GLU A 35 3.60 -12.09 -7.46
N ALA A 36 3.45 -11.51 -8.65
CA ALA A 36 2.15 -11.14 -9.16
C ALA A 36 1.44 -12.37 -9.72
N VAL A 37 0.39 -12.80 -9.04
CA VAL A 37 -0.50 -13.85 -9.55
C VAL A 37 -1.47 -13.23 -10.53
N GLY A 38 -1.51 -13.74 -11.78
CA GLY A 38 -2.40 -13.24 -12.82
C GLY A 38 -1.89 -13.56 -14.22
N VAL A 39 -2.57 -13.00 -15.23
CA VAL A 39 -2.21 -13.19 -16.63
C VAL A 39 -2.08 -11.87 -17.38
N PHE A 40 -1.28 -11.84 -18.44
CA PHE A 40 -1.26 -10.74 -19.39
C PHE A 40 -2.23 -11.03 -20.53
N HIS A 41 -3.16 -10.11 -20.74
CA HIS A 41 -4.04 -10.07 -21.92
C HIS A 41 -3.47 -9.11 -22.97
N VAL A 42 -3.45 -9.52 -24.22
CA VAL A 42 -3.10 -8.64 -25.34
C VAL A 42 -4.38 -8.11 -25.93
N VAL A 43 -4.58 -6.81 -25.89
CA VAL A 43 -5.80 -6.15 -26.41
C VAL A 43 -5.98 -6.45 -27.89
N GLY A 44 -7.11 -7.02 -28.24
CA GLY A 44 -7.52 -7.30 -29.62
C GLY A 44 -8.24 -6.11 -30.28
N PRO A 45 -8.45 -6.15 -31.60
CA PRO A 45 -9.28 -5.16 -32.30
C PRO A 45 -10.70 -5.10 -31.74
N GLY A 46 -11.18 -3.88 -31.40
CA GLY A 46 -12.55 -3.67 -30.89
C GLY A 46 -12.75 -4.01 -29.41
N GLU A 47 -11.75 -4.51 -28.73
CA GLU A 47 -11.83 -4.71 -27.28
C GLU A 47 -11.71 -3.41 -26.51
N ASN A 48 -12.36 -3.36 -25.36
CA ASN A 48 -12.22 -2.28 -24.38
C ASN A 48 -11.97 -2.87 -23.00
N LEU A 49 -11.51 -2.05 -22.06
CA LEU A 49 -11.14 -2.51 -20.72
C LEU A 49 -12.31 -3.25 -20.02
N ILE A 50 -13.53 -2.81 -20.26
CA ILE A 50 -14.72 -3.39 -19.62
C ILE A 50 -14.99 -4.78 -20.17
N SER A 51 -14.94 -4.97 -21.51
CA SER A 51 -15.13 -6.28 -22.14
C SER A 51 -14.05 -7.26 -21.68
N ILE A 52 -12.78 -6.83 -21.66
CA ILE A 52 -11.67 -7.65 -21.18
C ILE A 52 -11.92 -8.05 -19.70
N CYS A 53 -12.20 -7.08 -18.82
CA CYS A 53 -12.43 -7.38 -17.42
C CYS A 53 -13.61 -8.31 -17.19
N ARG A 54 -14.68 -8.18 -17.99
CA ARG A 54 -15.84 -9.08 -17.95
C ARG A 54 -15.44 -10.52 -18.30
N ASP A 55 -14.66 -10.70 -19.35
CA ASP A 55 -14.22 -12.02 -19.83
C ASP A 55 -13.33 -12.75 -18.81
N TYR A 56 -12.65 -12.00 -17.93
CA TYR A 56 -11.83 -12.54 -16.84
C TYR A 56 -12.53 -12.51 -15.47
N GLY A 57 -13.72 -11.94 -15.35
CA GLY A 57 -14.40 -11.76 -14.06
C GLY A 57 -13.70 -10.79 -13.11
N SER A 58 -12.90 -9.88 -13.65
CA SER A 58 -12.05 -8.97 -12.88
C SER A 58 -12.69 -7.59 -12.70
N ASN A 59 -12.23 -6.84 -11.70
CA ASN A 59 -12.72 -5.49 -11.43
C ASN A 59 -12.01 -4.47 -12.35
N PRO A 60 -12.73 -3.73 -13.22
CA PRO A 60 -12.12 -2.79 -14.15
C PRO A 60 -11.30 -1.67 -13.48
N GLN A 61 -11.73 -1.19 -12.32
CA GLN A 61 -11.00 -0.16 -11.57
C GLN A 61 -9.65 -0.70 -11.08
N GLU A 62 -9.61 -1.93 -10.57
CA GLU A 62 -8.39 -2.57 -10.07
C GLU A 62 -7.41 -2.84 -11.23
N VAL A 63 -7.93 -3.37 -12.34
CA VAL A 63 -7.13 -3.61 -13.55
C VAL A 63 -6.57 -2.30 -14.09
N ALA A 64 -7.39 -1.24 -14.16
CA ALA A 64 -6.93 0.07 -14.60
C ALA A 64 -5.79 0.63 -13.73
N GLU A 65 -5.96 0.57 -12.42
CA GLU A 65 -4.95 1.06 -11.48
C GLU A 65 -3.64 0.28 -11.56
N LEU A 66 -3.70 -1.07 -11.63
CA LEU A 66 -2.51 -1.92 -11.75
C LEU A 66 -1.72 -1.66 -13.04
N ASN A 67 -2.42 -1.33 -14.11
CA ASN A 67 -1.81 -1.05 -15.41
C ASN A 67 -1.56 0.45 -15.67
N GLY A 68 -1.90 1.33 -14.71
CA GLY A 68 -1.76 2.77 -14.89
C GLY A 68 -2.66 3.35 -15.99
N ILE A 69 -3.80 2.70 -16.26
CA ILE A 69 -4.77 3.13 -17.26
C ILE A 69 -5.67 4.19 -16.63
N GLU A 70 -5.41 5.45 -16.96
CA GLU A 70 -6.19 6.57 -16.46
C GLU A 70 -7.52 6.76 -17.20
N ASP A 71 -7.53 6.44 -18.49
CA ASP A 71 -8.71 6.48 -19.35
C ASP A 71 -8.89 5.11 -20.03
N PRO A 72 -9.96 4.36 -19.69
CA PRO A 72 -10.26 3.07 -20.30
C PRO A 72 -10.52 3.12 -21.80
N GLY A 73 -10.88 4.30 -22.34
CA GLY A 73 -11.09 4.51 -23.76
C GLY A 73 -9.80 4.63 -24.59
N LEU A 74 -8.65 4.80 -23.92
CA LEU A 74 -7.35 4.98 -24.58
C LEU A 74 -6.52 3.71 -24.71
N ILE A 75 -7.04 2.53 -24.34
CA ILE A 75 -6.33 1.26 -24.59
C ILE A 75 -6.32 0.96 -26.09
N ARG A 76 -5.22 0.35 -26.57
CA ARG A 76 -4.98 0.13 -28.01
C ARG A 76 -4.76 -1.34 -28.32
N PRO A 77 -5.17 -1.82 -29.51
CA PRO A 77 -4.80 -3.15 -29.97
C PRO A 77 -3.29 -3.38 -29.86
N GLY A 78 -2.92 -4.58 -29.37
CA GLY A 78 -1.52 -4.96 -29.09
C GLY A 78 -1.00 -4.54 -27.70
N GLN A 79 -1.72 -3.70 -26.97
CA GLN A 79 -1.34 -3.33 -25.59
C GLN A 79 -1.47 -4.54 -24.68
N LYS A 80 -0.45 -4.78 -23.83
CA LYS A 80 -0.51 -5.82 -22.78
C LYS A 80 -1.12 -5.24 -21.51
N ILE A 81 -2.17 -5.89 -21.01
CA ILE A 81 -2.87 -5.53 -19.78
C ILE A 81 -2.75 -6.69 -18.80
N PHE A 82 -2.22 -6.43 -17.61
CA PHE A 82 -2.15 -7.43 -16.54
C PHE A 82 -3.51 -7.56 -15.85
N ILE A 83 -4.03 -8.78 -15.79
CA ILE A 83 -5.28 -9.12 -15.11
C ILE A 83 -4.92 -9.92 -13.85
N PRO A 84 -5.14 -9.34 -12.65
CA PRO A 84 -4.75 -9.99 -11.39
C PRO A 84 -5.69 -11.14 -11.01
N ASP A 85 -5.17 -12.06 -10.19
CA ASP A 85 -5.90 -13.12 -9.48
C ASP A 85 -6.68 -14.08 -10.39
N VAL A 86 -6.30 -14.21 -11.66
CA VAL A 86 -6.93 -15.10 -12.65
C VAL A 86 -5.90 -16.02 -13.30
N LYS A 87 -6.37 -17.20 -13.76
CA LYS A 87 -5.55 -18.16 -14.53
C LYS A 87 -5.78 -18.07 -16.03
N GLY A 88 -6.79 -17.32 -16.47
CA GLY A 88 -7.18 -17.15 -17.85
C GLY A 88 -8.61 -16.65 -17.97
N PRO A 89 -9.12 -16.41 -19.21
CA PRO A 89 -10.48 -15.96 -19.41
C PRO A 89 -11.48 -17.03 -18.94
N LEU A 90 -12.60 -16.56 -18.40
CA LEU A 90 -13.74 -17.42 -18.08
C LEU A 90 -14.31 -17.94 -19.41
N GLY A 91 -14.53 -19.26 -19.51
CA GLY A 91 -15.18 -19.83 -20.70
C GLY A 91 -16.50 -19.12 -21.02
N LYS A 92 -16.91 -19.10 -22.31
CA LYS A 92 -18.05 -18.34 -22.84
C LYS A 92 -19.42 -18.59 -22.18
N ASN A 93 -19.52 -19.53 -21.23
CA ASN A 93 -20.77 -19.92 -20.55
C ASN A 93 -20.96 -19.27 -19.17
N ASN A 94 -20.12 -18.32 -18.78
CA ASN A 94 -20.27 -17.67 -17.48
C ASN A 94 -21.07 -16.38 -17.63
N ASP A 95 -22.40 -16.52 -17.56
CA ASP A 95 -23.40 -15.44 -17.63
C ASP A 95 -23.41 -14.59 -16.35
N ARG A 96 -22.24 -14.10 -15.95
CA ARG A 96 -22.16 -13.02 -14.97
C ARG A 96 -22.38 -11.72 -15.73
N ARG A 97 -23.65 -11.29 -15.76
CA ARG A 97 -24.04 -9.96 -16.23
C ARG A 97 -23.25 -8.89 -15.47
N VAL A 98 -22.09 -8.51 -15.99
CA VAL A 98 -21.56 -7.19 -15.73
C VAL A 98 -22.42 -6.26 -16.58
N THR A 99 -23.41 -5.64 -15.95
CA THR A 99 -24.26 -4.64 -16.60
C THR A 99 -23.36 -3.60 -17.25
N SER A 100 -23.67 -3.24 -18.49
CA SER A 100 -22.96 -2.26 -19.32
C SER A 100 -23.14 -0.80 -18.85
N ALA A 101 -23.36 -0.59 -17.55
CA ALA A 101 -23.26 0.75 -16.96
C ALA A 101 -21.85 1.24 -17.22
N ALA A 102 -21.71 2.39 -17.83
CA ALA A 102 -20.43 3.00 -18.17
C ALA A 102 -19.51 3.00 -16.94
N VAL A 103 -18.61 2.02 -16.89
CA VAL A 103 -17.63 1.92 -15.79
C VAL A 103 -16.57 2.97 -16.08
N SER A 104 -16.68 4.10 -15.41
CA SER A 104 -15.63 5.11 -15.44
C SER A 104 -14.56 4.77 -14.39
N VAL A 105 -13.31 4.80 -14.79
CA VAL A 105 -12.19 4.76 -13.84
C VAL A 105 -12.18 6.05 -13.05
N LYS A 106 -12.41 5.93 -11.74
CA LYS A 106 -12.51 7.09 -10.85
C LYS A 106 -11.14 7.52 -10.39
N LYS A 107 -10.85 8.81 -10.53
CA LYS A 107 -9.75 9.50 -9.85
C LYS A 107 -10.32 10.30 -8.68
N TYR A 108 -9.49 10.51 -7.68
CA TYR A 108 -9.85 11.21 -6.43
C TYR A 108 -8.83 12.32 -6.13
N PRO A 109 -8.60 13.28 -7.06
CA PRO A 109 -7.60 14.33 -6.87
C PRO A 109 -7.97 15.23 -5.69
N GLY A 110 -6.95 15.66 -4.94
CA GLY A 110 -7.13 16.60 -3.83
C GLY A 110 -7.48 15.99 -2.47
N GLN A 111 -7.69 14.68 -2.40
CA GLN A 111 -7.89 14.00 -1.11
C GLN A 111 -6.57 13.83 -0.34
N PHE A 112 -5.45 13.70 -1.05
CA PHE A 112 -4.12 13.56 -0.51
C PHE A 112 -3.16 14.55 -1.16
N ILE A 113 -2.14 14.99 -0.41
CA ILE A 113 -1.01 15.76 -0.96
C ILE A 113 0.18 14.84 -1.19
N TRP A 114 1.15 15.28 -2.01
CA TRP A 114 2.42 14.59 -2.13
C TRP A 114 3.14 14.57 -0.78
N PRO A 115 3.58 13.38 -0.31
CA PRO A 115 4.17 13.27 1.03
C PRO A 115 5.61 13.79 1.11
N VAL A 116 6.28 13.92 -0.02
CA VAL A 116 7.64 14.44 -0.12
C VAL A 116 7.83 15.15 -1.46
N ASP A 117 8.63 16.18 -1.46
CA ASP A 117 9.11 16.78 -2.72
C ASP A 117 10.27 15.93 -3.27
N GLY A 118 10.08 15.42 -4.48
CA GLY A 118 11.02 14.50 -5.11
C GLY A 118 10.51 13.99 -6.45
N MET A 119 11.32 13.17 -7.11
CA MET A 119 10.99 12.57 -8.41
C MET A 119 10.32 11.23 -8.25
N LEU A 120 9.28 10.94 -9.04
CA LEU A 120 8.70 9.60 -9.13
C LEU A 120 9.70 8.65 -9.80
N THR A 121 10.34 7.77 -9.01
CA THR A 121 11.35 6.83 -9.49
C THR A 121 10.75 5.46 -9.82
N SER A 122 9.61 5.11 -9.21
CA SER A 122 8.91 3.88 -9.50
C SER A 122 7.40 4.01 -9.34
N LYS A 123 6.66 3.45 -10.28
CA LYS A 123 5.19 3.45 -10.31
C LYS A 123 4.61 2.24 -9.59
N PHE A 124 3.37 2.39 -9.17
CA PHE A 124 2.52 1.29 -8.71
C PHE A 124 2.24 0.28 -9.83
N GLY A 125 2.05 -0.98 -9.50
CA GLY A 125 1.66 -2.02 -10.45
C GLY A 125 2.69 -3.15 -10.57
N ILE A 126 2.75 -3.79 -11.74
CA ILE A 126 3.61 -4.95 -11.95
C ILE A 126 4.96 -4.52 -12.53
N ARG A 127 6.04 -4.94 -11.86
CA ARG A 127 7.42 -4.70 -12.26
C ARG A 127 8.19 -6.03 -12.31
N HIS A 128 8.70 -6.42 -13.47
CA HIS A 128 9.50 -7.65 -13.64
C HIS A 128 8.82 -8.88 -13.01
N GLY A 129 7.50 -9.02 -13.22
CA GLY A 129 6.72 -10.12 -12.65
C GLY A 129 6.36 -9.98 -11.16
N ARG A 130 6.79 -8.91 -10.49
CA ARG A 130 6.49 -8.64 -9.08
C ARG A 130 5.54 -7.47 -8.93
N ARG A 131 4.71 -7.54 -7.90
CA ARG A 131 3.76 -6.47 -7.57
C ARG A 131 4.43 -5.42 -6.70
N HIS A 132 4.28 -4.14 -7.08
CA HIS A 132 4.66 -2.98 -6.30
C HIS A 132 3.40 -2.30 -5.76
N ASP A 133 3.18 -2.37 -4.47
CA ASP A 133 1.94 -1.93 -3.80
C ASP A 133 1.88 -0.41 -3.56
N GLY A 134 2.89 0.34 -3.96
CA GLY A 134 3.00 1.78 -3.80
C GLY A 134 3.68 2.48 -4.97
N ILE A 135 4.17 3.66 -4.70
CA ILE A 135 5.08 4.41 -5.57
C ILE A 135 6.36 4.71 -4.79
N ASP A 136 7.49 4.80 -5.50
CA ASP A 136 8.73 5.25 -4.90
C ASP A 136 9.04 6.68 -5.35
N ILE A 137 9.34 7.55 -4.40
CA ILE A 137 9.63 8.95 -4.62
C ILE A 137 11.06 9.21 -4.17
N GLY A 138 11.97 9.33 -5.13
CA GLY A 138 13.38 9.66 -4.88
C GLY A 138 13.51 11.09 -4.37
N ALA A 139 14.18 11.24 -3.22
CA ALA A 139 14.44 12.53 -2.60
C ALA A 139 15.75 12.46 -1.80
N ALA A 140 16.32 13.60 -1.46
CA ALA A 140 17.53 13.66 -0.66
C ALA A 140 17.33 12.97 0.71
N GLU A 141 18.32 12.23 1.17
CA GLU A 141 18.29 11.64 2.50
C GLU A 141 18.13 12.75 3.57
N GLY A 142 17.19 12.53 4.48
CA GLY A 142 16.84 13.54 5.50
C GLY A 142 15.79 14.56 5.05
N ALA A 143 15.35 14.55 3.79
CA ALA A 143 14.24 15.41 3.34
C ALA A 143 12.98 15.16 4.19
N PRO A 144 12.18 16.21 4.48
CA PRO A 144 10.98 16.05 5.30
C PRO A 144 9.92 15.24 4.58
N VAL A 145 9.34 14.28 5.30
CA VAL A 145 8.17 13.50 4.86
C VAL A 145 6.94 14.02 5.60
N HIS A 146 5.89 14.32 4.86
CA HIS A 146 4.65 14.91 5.38
C HIS A 146 3.51 13.90 5.38
N ALA A 147 2.60 14.00 6.34
CA ALA A 147 1.35 13.27 6.31
C ALA A 147 0.52 13.69 5.09
N ALA A 148 0.22 12.75 4.20
CA ALA A 148 -0.50 13.04 2.96
C ALA A 148 -1.95 13.49 3.19
N ALA A 149 -2.54 13.16 4.33
CA ALA A 149 -3.85 13.62 4.81
C ALA A 149 -3.89 13.58 6.34
N ALA A 150 -4.84 14.27 6.95
CA ALA A 150 -5.09 14.20 8.39
C ALA A 150 -5.53 12.78 8.78
N GLY A 151 -5.10 12.31 9.96
CA GLY A 151 -5.43 10.97 10.39
C GLY A 151 -4.92 10.59 11.77
N LYS A 152 -5.02 9.28 12.07
CA LYS A 152 -4.49 8.68 13.30
C LYS A 152 -3.40 7.65 12.96
N VAL A 153 -2.26 7.74 13.61
CA VAL A 153 -1.15 6.79 13.45
C VAL A 153 -1.56 5.42 13.99
N LEU A 154 -1.56 4.42 13.13
CA LEU A 154 -1.85 3.04 13.48
C LEU A 154 -0.61 2.24 13.84
N TYR A 155 0.54 2.64 13.26
CA TYR A 155 1.82 1.99 13.47
C TYR A 155 2.96 2.97 13.23
N SER A 156 4.01 2.84 14.05
CA SER A 156 5.24 3.62 13.96
C SER A 156 6.38 2.76 14.48
N GLY A 157 7.26 2.24 13.61
CA GLY A 157 8.34 1.34 14.02
C GLY A 157 9.06 0.67 12.85
N ASP A 158 9.90 -0.32 13.13
CA ASP A 158 10.78 -1.02 12.17
C ASP A 158 10.56 -2.53 12.07
N GLN A 159 9.55 -3.06 12.78
CA GLN A 159 9.34 -4.50 12.91
C GLN A 159 8.73 -5.17 11.65
N GLN A 160 8.33 -4.40 10.64
CA GLN A 160 7.74 -4.94 9.41
C GLN A 160 8.83 -5.23 8.39
N ARG A 161 9.01 -6.53 8.09
CA ARG A 161 10.07 -7.02 7.20
C ARG A 161 10.01 -6.35 5.82
N GLY A 162 11.13 -5.79 5.40
CA GLY A 162 11.30 -5.16 4.08
C GLY A 162 11.03 -3.67 4.05
N TYR A 163 10.12 -3.15 4.86
CA TYR A 163 9.75 -1.72 4.88
C TYR A 163 10.76 -0.81 5.62
N GLY A 164 11.62 -1.39 6.50
CA GLY A 164 12.46 -0.59 7.39
C GLY A 164 11.62 0.24 8.34
N ASN A 165 12.06 1.46 8.63
CA ASN A 165 11.29 2.39 9.46
C ASN A 165 9.99 2.79 8.76
N LEU A 166 8.87 2.40 9.34
CA LEU A 166 7.54 2.41 8.75
C LEU A 166 6.55 3.22 9.58
N ILE A 167 5.75 4.01 8.89
CA ILE A 167 4.57 4.68 9.46
C ILE A 167 3.34 4.23 8.70
N ILE A 168 2.25 3.97 9.43
CA ILE A 168 0.92 3.69 8.87
C ILE A 168 -0.08 4.66 9.49
N ILE A 169 -0.81 5.39 8.66
CA ILE A 169 -1.81 6.35 9.10
C ILE A 169 -3.18 5.96 8.55
N ARG A 170 -4.19 5.94 9.42
CA ARG A 170 -5.60 5.76 9.05
C ARG A 170 -6.28 7.11 8.92
N HIS A 171 -6.96 7.29 7.79
CA HIS A 171 -7.71 8.49 7.44
C HIS A 171 -9.22 8.22 7.43
N ALA A 172 -9.99 9.26 7.17
CA ALA A 172 -11.42 9.14 6.94
C ALA A 172 -11.75 8.20 5.76
N GLY A 173 -12.97 7.67 5.73
CA GLY A 173 -13.44 6.80 4.64
C GLY A 173 -12.75 5.43 4.56
N GLY A 174 -12.01 5.01 5.61
CA GLY A 174 -11.30 3.73 5.64
C GLY A 174 -10.06 3.71 4.75
N MET A 175 -9.52 4.88 4.42
CA MET A 175 -8.26 5.03 3.71
C MET A 175 -7.08 4.89 4.66
N ILE A 176 -5.98 4.36 4.15
CA ILE A 176 -4.73 4.16 4.88
C ILE A 176 -3.58 4.62 3.99
N THR A 177 -2.61 5.30 4.59
CA THR A 177 -1.32 5.59 3.93
C THR A 177 -0.17 4.91 4.64
N VAL A 178 0.82 4.51 3.87
CA VAL A 178 2.04 3.81 4.32
C VAL A 178 3.24 4.63 3.87
N TYR A 179 4.19 4.83 4.77
CA TYR A 179 5.42 5.58 4.53
C TYR A 179 6.59 4.72 5.00
N ALA A 180 7.41 4.25 4.07
CA ALA A 180 8.49 3.31 4.38
C ALA A 180 9.87 3.83 3.99
N HIS A 181 10.90 3.07 4.41
CA HIS A 181 12.32 3.37 4.22
C HIS A 181 12.79 4.66 4.90
N ASN A 182 12.03 5.14 5.90
CA ASN A 182 12.36 6.37 6.60
C ASN A 182 13.71 6.26 7.33
N LYS A 183 14.45 7.37 7.42
CA LYS A 183 15.66 7.48 8.22
C LYS A 183 15.33 7.55 9.72
N VAL A 184 14.37 8.38 10.05
CA VAL A 184 13.90 8.61 11.41
C VAL A 184 12.40 8.89 11.40
N ILE A 185 11.71 8.38 12.41
CA ILE A 185 10.28 8.60 12.65
C ILE A 185 10.14 9.67 13.74
N LEU A 186 9.24 10.64 13.56
CA LEU A 186 9.05 11.79 14.45
C LEU A 186 7.73 11.75 15.23
N ILE A 187 6.91 10.73 15.00
CA ILE A 187 5.58 10.55 15.59
C ILE A 187 5.44 9.15 16.18
N LYS A 188 4.46 8.97 17.07
CA LYS A 188 4.22 7.70 17.77
C LYS A 188 2.88 7.10 17.38
N GLU A 189 2.74 5.81 17.57
CA GLU A 189 1.48 5.10 17.46
C GLU A 189 0.41 5.73 18.37
N GLY A 190 -0.81 5.85 17.83
CA GLY A 190 -1.93 6.48 18.51
C GLY A 190 -2.06 7.99 18.32
N GLU A 191 -1.01 8.69 17.89
CA GLU A 191 -1.05 10.15 17.66
C GLU A 191 -2.01 10.51 16.51
N LYS A 192 -2.59 11.71 16.59
CA LYS A 192 -3.29 12.36 15.51
C LYS A 192 -2.31 13.27 14.76
N VAL A 193 -2.39 13.24 13.45
CA VAL A 193 -1.59 14.09 12.57
C VAL A 193 -2.48 14.89 11.65
N GLU A 194 -2.02 16.09 11.29
CA GLU A 194 -2.66 16.94 10.31
C GLU A 194 -2.08 16.73 8.92
N GLN A 195 -2.84 17.04 7.86
CA GLN A 195 -2.30 17.04 6.51
C GLN A 195 -1.15 18.04 6.40
N GLY A 196 -0.02 17.62 5.82
CA GLY A 196 1.17 18.47 5.71
C GLY A 196 2.08 18.48 6.94
N GLN A 197 1.68 17.87 8.05
CA GLN A 197 2.54 17.72 9.22
C GLN A 197 3.77 16.86 8.88
N VAL A 198 4.96 17.29 9.28
CA VAL A 198 6.20 16.49 9.15
C VAL A 198 6.13 15.31 10.11
N ILE A 199 6.20 14.08 9.57
CA ILE A 199 6.05 12.83 10.32
C ILE A 199 7.33 12.00 10.39
N SER A 200 8.24 12.21 9.42
CA SER A 200 9.51 11.48 9.33
C SER A 200 10.50 12.20 8.41
N ARG A 201 11.64 11.57 8.18
CA ARG A 201 12.67 12.00 7.23
C ARG A 201 12.96 10.86 6.24
N VAL A 202 13.16 11.20 4.97
CA VAL A 202 13.56 10.25 3.92
C VAL A 202 14.85 9.53 4.33
N GLY A 203 14.89 8.23 4.10
CA GLY A 203 16.05 7.39 4.32
C GLY A 203 16.18 6.31 3.25
N HIS A 204 16.84 5.22 3.65
CA HIS A 204 17.02 4.01 2.83
C HIS A 204 17.03 2.76 3.71
N THR A 205 16.27 2.77 4.82
CA THR A 205 16.18 1.63 5.74
C THR A 205 15.39 0.47 5.13
N GLY A 206 15.61 -0.75 5.61
CA GLY A 206 14.96 -1.95 5.07
C GLY A 206 15.51 -2.37 3.71
N ARG A 207 14.61 -2.74 2.77
CA ARG A 207 14.98 -3.17 1.42
C ARG A 207 14.96 -1.99 0.43
N ALA A 208 15.83 -1.05 0.61
CA ALA A 208 15.95 0.12 -0.26
C ALA A 208 17.29 0.13 -0.99
N ASN A 209 17.33 0.48 -2.27
CA ASN A 209 18.53 0.58 -3.10
C ASN A 209 19.18 1.97 -3.07
N GLY A 210 18.63 2.91 -2.31
CA GLY A 210 19.08 4.29 -2.17
C GLY A 210 18.01 5.16 -1.52
N PRO A 211 18.29 6.44 -1.24
CA PRO A 211 17.35 7.32 -0.56
C PRO A 211 16.07 7.56 -1.37
N HIS A 212 14.94 7.12 -0.84
CA HIS A 212 13.60 7.36 -1.39
C HIS A 212 12.54 7.14 -0.31
N LEU A 213 11.36 7.67 -0.53
CA LEU A 213 10.16 7.32 0.19
C LEU A 213 9.37 6.29 -0.62
N HIS A 214 9.12 5.11 -0.04
CA HIS A 214 8.08 4.22 -0.54
C HIS A 214 6.74 4.66 0.07
N PHE A 215 5.78 4.98 -0.78
CA PHE A 215 4.48 5.53 -0.40
C PHE A 215 3.32 4.71 -0.95
N GLU A 216 2.41 4.29 -0.07
CA GLU A 216 1.21 3.57 -0.47
C GLU A 216 -0.07 4.31 -0.06
N ILE A 217 -1.10 4.13 -0.86
CA ILE A 217 -2.49 4.41 -0.49
C ILE A 217 -3.25 3.10 -0.53
N ARG A 218 -3.98 2.79 0.53
CA ARG A 218 -4.80 1.58 0.63
C ARG A 218 -6.24 1.95 0.97
N LYS A 219 -7.20 1.23 0.42
CA LYS A 219 -8.58 1.27 0.89
C LYS A 219 -8.82 0.01 1.72
N ARG A 220 -8.98 0.18 3.03
CA ARG A 220 -8.90 -0.94 4.00
C ARG A 220 -7.52 -1.62 3.89
N THR A 221 -7.47 -2.88 3.43
CA THR A 221 -6.21 -3.61 3.24
C THR A 221 -5.72 -3.64 1.79
N LYS A 222 -6.56 -3.25 0.81
CA LYS A 222 -6.23 -3.33 -0.62
C LYS A 222 -5.39 -2.14 -1.08
N PRO A 223 -4.17 -2.34 -1.59
CA PRO A 223 -3.38 -1.29 -2.22
C PRO A 223 -4.11 -0.68 -3.42
N ARG A 224 -3.97 0.61 -3.57
CA ARG A 224 -4.52 1.42 -4.65
C ARG A 224 -3.41 2.24 -5.28
N ASN A 225 -3.49 2.52 -6.57
CA ASN A 225 -2.49 3.33 -7.23
C ASN A 225 -2.52 4.77 -6.69
N PRO A 226 -1.45 5.25 -6.00
CA PRO A 226 -1.43 6.57 -5.39
C PRO A 226 -1.65 7.70 -6.38
N LEU A 227 -1.25 7.53 -7.66
CA LEU A 227 -1.40 8.55 -8.69
C LEU A 227 -2.86 8.87 -9.04
N PHE A 228 -3.82 8.04 -8.62
CA PHE A 228 -5.26 8.29 -8.77
C PHE A 228 -5.82 9.20 -7.66
N PHE A 229 -5.05 9.44 -6.60
CA PHE A 229 -5.44 10.19 -5.41
C PHE A 229 -4.62 11.45 -5.19
N LEU A 230 -3.38 11.47 -5.69
CA LEU A 230 -2.49 12.61 -5.60
C LEU A 230 -2.80 13.65 -6.68
N PRO A 231 -2.57 14.94 -6.42
CA PRO A 231 -2.66 15.96 -7.46
C PRO A 231 -1.61 15.71 -8.55
N ARG A 232 -1.88 16.13 -9.79
CA ARG A 232 -0.86 16.08 -10.83
C ARG A 232 0.34 16.92 -10.38
N LYS A 233 1.55 16.39 -10.51
CA LYS A 233 2.74 17.24 -10.44
C LYS A 233 2.77 18.14 -11.68
N PRO A 234 3.09 19.42 -11.50
CA PRO A 234 3.28 20.33 -12.63
C PRO A 234 4.39 19.85 -13.57
#